data_b37269d75697e165661c0aeb3a77050d
#
_entry.id   b37269d75697e165661c0aeb3a77050d
#
_cell.length_a   1.000
_cell.length_b   1.000
_cell.length_c   1.000
_cell.angle_alpha   90.00
_cell.angle_beta   90.00
_cell.angle_gamma   90.00
#
_symmetry.space_group_name_H-M   'P 1'
#
loop_
_entity.id
_entity.type
_entity.pdbx_description
1 polymer ?
#
loop_
_entity_poly.entity_id
_entity_poly.type
_entity_poly.pdbx_seq_one_letter_code
_entity_poly.pdbx_strand_id
1 'polypeptide(L)'
;MIIYGVVHLKALPGSPSNSLGLDEITKLAQNDLENLYTAGVDGIIIENFGDVPFVKNDISKRTLASFTSVVQNLEINSDLKVGINVLRNDGIAALSIAEATNSDFVRINVLNNVMMFTDQGIIEGEAHEIAEFKKNLNNDIEIYADVFVKHAVPPEGAKIENHAEELINRAGADVVIVTGDGTGHQI
;
A
#
# COMPACT_ATOMS: atom_id res chain seq x y z
N MET A 1 -3.16 22.25 1.49
CA MET A 1 -3.19 21.00 0.70
C MET A 1 -2.15 20.10 1.32
N ILE A 2 -2.48 18.86 1.65
CA ILE A 2 -1.53 17.86 2.16
C ILE A 2 -1.04 17.04 0.98
N ILE A 3 0.28 16.82 0.87
CA ILE A 3 0.93 16.11 -0.24
C ILE A 3 1.64 14.87 0.29
N TYR A 4 1.30 13.70 -0.25
CA TYR A 4 2.01 12.47 0.02
C TYR A 4 2.86 12.09 -1.19
N GLY A 5 4.15 11.80 -0.95
CA GLY A 5 5.05 11.20 -1.94
C GLY A 5 5.01 9.68 -1.89
N VAL A 6 5.40 9.00 -2.96
CA VAL A 6 5.48 7.53 -2.96
C VAL A 6 6.92 7.09 -3.18
N VAL A 7 7.43 6.26 -2.27
CA VAL A 7 8.73 5.58 -2.40
C VAL A 7 8.47 4.20 -3.00
N HIS A 8 8.83 4.01 -4.26
CA HIS A 8 8.70 2.75 -4.97
C HIS A 8 9.93 1.86 -4.75
N LEU A 9 9.83 0.88 -3.89
CA LEU A 9 10.91 -0.08 -3.65
C LEU A 9 11.26 -0.85 -4.93
N LYS A 10 12.55 -1.11 -5.12
CA LYS A 10 13.01 -2.09 -6.11
C LYS A 10 12.57 -3.48 -5.68
N ALA A 11 12.49 -4.41 -6.64
CA ALA A 11 12.03 -5.78 -6.39
C ALA A 11 12.72 -6.40 -5.17
N LEU A 12 11.91 -6.79 -4.19
CA LEU A 12 12.38 -7.32 -2.90
C LEU A 12 12.83 -8.78 -3.01
N PRO A 13 13.72 -9.24 -2.14
CA PRO A 13 14.01 -10.67 -1.98
C PRO A 13 12.73 -11.48 -1.73
N GLY A 14 12.46 -12.44 -2.61
CA GLY A 14 11.20 -13.21 -2.66
C GLY A 14 10.33 -12.89 -3.86
N SER A 15 10.55 -11.73 -4.50
CA SER A 15 9.95 -11.39 -5.80
C SER A 15 10.69 -12.06 -6.95
N PRO A 16 9.98 -12.49 -8.02
CA PRO A 16 10.60 -13.04 -9.24
C PRO A 16 11.57 -12.08 -9.92
N SER A 17 11.34 -10.78 -9.82
CA SER A 17 12.16 -9.73 -10.45
C SER A 17 13.34 -9.26 -9.61
N ASN A 18 13.56 -9.84 -8.42
CA ASN A 18 14.65 -9.42 -7.54
C ASN A 18 16.02 -9.72 -8.17
N SER A 19 16.86 -8.71 -8.24
CA SER A 19 18.25 -8.79 -8.71
C SER A 19 19.23 -8.03 -7.81
N LEU A 20 18.74 -7.33 -6.79
CA LEU A 20 19.53 -6.49 -5.90
C LEU A 20 19.58 -7.08 -4.48
N GLY A 21 20.66 -6.77 -3.78
CA GLY A 21 20.79 -7.03 -2.34
C GLY A 21 19.92 -6.04 -1.53
N LEU A 22 19.60 -6.44 -0.29
CA LEU A 22 18.72 -5.64 0.57
C LEU A 22 19.30 -4.27 0.91
N ASP A 23 20.62 -4.20 1.15
CA ASP A 23 21.32 -2.93 1.45
C ASP A 23 21.23 -1.93 0.28
N GLU A 24 21.33 -2.43 -0.96
CA GLU A 24 21.22 -1.59 -2.15
C GLU A 24 19.79 -1.10 -2.35
N ILE A 25 18.80 -1.95 -2.12
CA ILE A 25 17.37 -1.57 -2.16
C ILE A 25 17.10 -0.48 -1.12
N THR A 26 17.58 -0.65 0.11
CA THR A 26 17.42 0.33 1.19
C THR A 26 18.07 1.66 0.83
N LYS A 27 19.29 1.64 0.28
CA LYS A 27 19.99 2.85 -0.16
C LYS A 27 19.23 3.61 -1.25
N LEU A 28 18.67 2.90 -2.23
CA LEU A 28 17.88 3.53 -3.31
C LEU A 28 16.58 4.13 -2.75
N ALA A 29 15.91 3.43 -1.85
CA ALA A 29 14.71 3.92 -1.18
C ALA A 29 15.02 5.17 -0.31
N GLN A 30 16.17 5.18 0.37
CA GLN A 30 16.62 6.36 1.13
C GLN A 30 16.84 7.58 0.25
N ASN A 31 17.44 7.41 -0.92
CA ASN A 31 17.64 8.52 -1.86
C ASN A 31 16.29 9.09 -2.36
N ASP A 32 15.32 8.22 -2.66
CA ASP A 32 13.97 8.64 -3.07
C ASP A 32 13.27 9.41 -1.93
N LEU A 33 13.37 8.91 -0.69
CA LEU A 33 12.85 9.56 0.51
C LEU A 33 13.44 10.98 0.70
N GLU A 34 14.74 11.13 0.60
CA GLU A 34 15.43 12.42 0.74
C GLU A 34 14.99 13.43 -0.34
N ASN A 35 14.80 12.97 -1.57
CA ASN A 35 14.26 13.80 -2.65
C ASN A 35 12.84 14.28 -2.36
N LEU A 36 11.96 13.39 -1.88
CA LEU A 36 10.59 13.72 -1.49
C LEU A 36 10.57 14.70 -0.30
N TYR A 37 11.39 14.44 0.72
CA TYR A 37 11.50 15.33 1.86
C TYR A 37 11.97 16.73 1.46
N THR A 38 12.98 16.82 0.58
CA THR A 38 13.49 18.09 0.04
C THR A 38 12.41 18.81 -0.80
N ALA A 39 11.53 18.07 -1.46
CA ALA A 39 10.41 18.63 -2.21
C ALA A 39 9.28 19.17 -1.31
N GLY A 40 9.31 18.90 0.00
CA GLY A 40 8.37 19.43 0.98
C GLY A 40 7.05 18.67 1.04
N VAL A 41 7.07 17.34 0.90
CA VAL A 41 5.88 16.51 1.12
C VAL A 41 5.52 16.44 2.61
N ASP A 42 4.23 16.26 2.92
CA ASP A 42 3.72 16.13 4.29
C ASP A 42 3.76 14.67 4.79
N GLY A 43 3.90 13.73 3.89
CA GLY A 43 4.01 12.31 4.22
C GLY A 43 4.46 11.46 3.03
N ILE A 44 4.65 10.18 3.28
CA ILE A 44 5.12 9.21 2.28
C ILE A 44 4.30 7.94 2.35
N ILE A 45 4.22 7.25 1.21
CA ILE A 45 3.76 5.86 1.13
C ILE A 45 4.93 5.03 0.61
N ILE A 46 5.30 3.97 1.31
CA ILE A 46 6.33 3.03 0.89
C ILE A 46 5.64 1.81 0.28
N GLU A 47 6.00 1.47 -0.96
CA GLU A 47 5.28 0.50 -1.77
C GLU A 47 6.24 -0.45 -2.49
N ASN A 48 5.97 -1.76 -2.48
CA ASN A 48 6.79 -2.77 -3.18
C ASN A 48 6.56 -2.81 -4.69
N PHE A 49 6.52 -1.66 -5.34
CA PHE A 49 6.19 -1.52 -6.76
C PHE A 49 7.10 -2.31 -7.70
N GLY A 50 8.34 -2.57 -7.32
CA GLY A 50 9.30 -3.37 -8.10
C GLY A 50 9.00 -4.87 -8.14
N ASP A 51 8.09 -5.38 -7.32
CA ASP A 51 7.78 -6.82 -7.22
C ASP A 51 6.95 -7.39 -8.38
N VAL A 52 6.81 -6.64 -9.47
CA VAL A 52 6.08 -7.06 -10.68
C VAL A 52 6.69 -8.35 -11.26
N PRO A 53 5.88 -9.36 -11.65
CA PRO A 53 4.42 -9.46 -11.50
C PRO A 53 4.02 -9.75 -10.04
N PHE A 54 3.00 -9.02 -9.56
CA PHE A 54 2.55 -9.14 -8.17
C PHE A 54 1.79 -10.44 -7.91
N VAL A 55 1.87 -10.94 -6.67
CA VAL A 55 0.88 -11.90 -6.16
C VAL A 55 -0.44 -11.18 -5.90
N LYS A 56 -1.55 -11.91 -5.81
CA LYS A 56 -2.85 -11.31 -5.47
C LYS A 56 -2.86 -10.73 -4.06
N ASN A 57 -2.76 -11.63 -3.10
CA ASN A 57 -2.73 -11.41 -1.66
C ASN A 57 -1.43 -12.05 -1.14
N ASP A 58 -1.28 -12.43 0.05
CA ASP A 58 -0.25 -13.29 0.65
C ASP A 58 1.17 -13.22 0.02
N ILE A 59 1.87 -12.13 0.25
CA ILE A 59 3.28 -12.05 -0.13
C ILE A 59 4.10 -13.10 0.64
N SER A 60 5.22 -13.55 0.07
CA SER A 60 6.06 -14.53 0.72
C SER A 60 6.59 -14.01 2.07
N LYS A 61 6.80 -14.92 3.05
CA LYS A 61 7.44 -14.56 4.33
C LYS A 61 8.80 -13.89 4.11
N ARG A 62 9.50 -14.26 3.03
CA ARG A 62 10.79 -13.65 2.67
C ARG A 62 10.60 -12.21 2.22
N THR A 63 9.58 -11.93 1.41
CA THR A 63 9.24 -10.57 0.96
C THR A 63 8.78 -9.72 2.12
N LEU A 64 7.92 -10.25 3.00
CA LEU A 64 7.45 -9.57 4.22
C LEU A 64 8.63 -9.15 5.11
N ALA A 65 9.53 -10.09 5.43
CA ALA A 65 10.70 -9.81 6.26
C ALA A 65 11.64 -8.79 5.60
N SER A 66 11.82 -8.88 4.28
CA SER A 66 12.66 -7.94 3.52
C SER A 66 12.06 -6.54 3.50
N PHE A 67 10.77 -6.42 3.27
CA PHE A 67 10.07 -5.12 3.27
C PHE A 67 10.17 -4.47 4.66
N THR A 68 9.84 -5.21 5.72
CA THR A 68 9.96 -4.73 7.10
C THR A 68 11.39 -4.23 7.38
N SER A 69 12.39 -5.01 7.00
CA SER A 69 13.81 -4.63 7.17
C SER A 69 14.17 -3.35 6.43
N VAL A 70 13.71 -3.18 5.18
CA VAL A 70 13.95 -1.94 4.43
C VAL A 70 13.36 -0.76 5.19
N VAL A 71 12.07 -0.81 5.56
CA VAL A 71 11.41 0.32 6.25
C VAL A 71 12.09 0.67 7.57
N GLN A 72 12.49 -0.34 8.37
CA GLN A 72 13.17 -0.11 9.64
C GLN A 72 14.55 0.52 9.50
N ASN A 73 15.22 0.35 8.35
CA ASN A 73 16.54 0.91 8.10
C ASN A 73 16.51 2.25 7.33
N LEU A 74 15.32 2.79 7.00
CA LEU A 74 15.19 4.12 6.46
C LEU A 74 15.29 5.16 7.58
N GLU A 75 16.04 6.22 7.32
CA GLU A 75 16.12 7.40 8.18
C GLU A 75 14.95 8.35 7.83
N ILE A 76 13.77 8.08 8.39
CA ILE A 76 12.56 8.84 8.12
C ILE A 76 12.47 10.00 9.12
N ASN A 77 12.25 11.23 8.61
CA ASN A 77 12.02 12.38 9.46
C ASN A 77 10.69 12.23 10.22
N SER A 78 10.71 12.50 11.52
CA SER A 78 9.54 12.38 12.41
C SER A 78 8.36 13.29 12.06
N ASP A 79 8.57 14.29 11.21
CA ASP A 79 7.51 15.21 10.76
C ASP A 79 6.68 14.64 9.61
N LEU A 80 7.16 13.55 8.98
CA LEU A 80 6.44 12.90 7.88
C LEU A 80 5.45 11.87 8.39
N LYS A 81 4.23 11.89 7.86
CA LYS A 81 3.27 10.79 8.02
C LYS A 81 3.65 9.63 7.12
N VAL A 82 3.75 8.42 7.67
CA VAL A 82 4.26 7.24 6.97
C VAL A 82 3.16 6.22 6.71
N GLY A 83 3.00 5.82 5.46
CA GLY A 83 2.08 4.76 5.05
C GLY A 83 2.78 3.58 4.40
N ILE A 84 2.19 2.40 4.53
CA ILE A 84 2.65 1.16 3.91
C ILE A 84 1.60 0.67 2.92
N ASN A 85 2.04 0.31 1.70
CA ASN A 85 1.19 -0.36 0.72
C ASN A 85 1.87 -1.64 0.23
N VAL A 86 1.21 -2.78 0.39
CA VAL A 86 1.73 -4.09 -0.06
C VAL A 86 0.93 -4.59 -1.25
N LEU A 87 1.54 -4.52 -2.41
CA LEU A 87 0.94 -4.92 -3.68
C LEU A 87 0.95 -6.45 -3.86
N ARG A 88 -0.14 -7.08 -4.50
CA ARG A 88 -1.22 -6.24 -5.03
C ARG A 88 -2.24 -5.86 -3.96
N ASN A 89 -2.54 -6.73 -2.97
CA ASN A 89 -3.61 -6.48 -1.99
C ASN A 89 -3.40 -7.21 -0.66
N ASP A 90 -2.17 -7.30 -0.16
CA ASP A 90 -1.90 -7.93 1.13
C ASP A 90 -2.05 -6.93 2.28
N GLY A 91 -3.31 -6.72 2.72
CA GLY A 91 -3.63 -5.79 3.80
C GLY A 91 -3.09 -6.24 5.16
N ILE A 92 -3.03 -7.56 5.40
CA ILE A 92 -2.49 -8.14 6.64
C ILE A 92 -0.98 -7.91 6.74
N ALA A 93 -0.25 -8.15 5.64
CA ALA A 93 1.18 -7.84 5.60
C ALA A 93 1.44 -6.33 5.77
N ALA A 94 0.62 -5.48 5.13
CA ALA A 94 0.74 -4.02 5.27
C ALA A 94 0.59 -3.58 6.73
N LEU A 95 -0.46 -4.06 7.43
CA LEU A 95 -0.68 -3.79 8.85
C LEU A 95 0.44 -4.34 9.72
N SER A 96 0.94 -5.55 9.43
CA SER A 96 2.06 -6.17 10.16
C SER A 96 3.35 -5.36 10.04
N ILE A 97 3.66 -4.86 8.83
CA ILE A 97 4.82 -3.99 8.61
C ILE A 97 4.61 -2.66 9.34
N ALA A 98 3.42 -2.05 9.20
CA ALA A 98 3.11 -0.76 9.82
C ALA A 98 3.24 -0.82 11.34
N GLU A 99 2.72 -1.87 11.99
CA GLU A 99 2.89 -2.08 13.43
C GLU A 99 4.36 -2.23 13.81
N ALA A 100 5.10 -3.08 13.10
CA ALA A 100 6.51 -3.35 13.40
C ALA A 100 7.42 -2.13 13.20
N THR A 101 7.03 -1.19 12.35
CA THR A 101 7.82 0.00 11.99
C THR A 101 7.26 1.31 12.56
N ASN A 102 6.19 1.25 13.36
CA ASN A 102 5.44 2.41 13.88
C ASN A 102 5.00 3.39 12.78
N SER A 103 4.55 2.85 11.64
CA SER A 103 3.95 3.63 10.57
C SER A 103 2.52 4.04 10.91
N ASP A 104 2.04 5.16 10.35
CA ASP A 104 0.77 5.80 10.73
C ASP A 104 -0.45 5.18 10.06
N PHE A 105 -0.30 4.70 8.83
CA PHE A 105 -1.42 4.16 8.05
C PHE A 105 -1.00 3.07 7.08
N VAL A 106 -1.99 2.36 6.57
CA VAL A 106 -1.82 1.45 5.43
C VAL A 106 -2.69 1.88 4.27
N ARG A 107 -2.21 1.70 3.03
CA ARG A 107 -3.04 1.79 1.84
C ARG A 107 -3.44 0.40 1.39
N ILE A 108 -4.75 0.19 1.18
CA ILE A 108 -5.33 -1.07 0.71
C ILE A 108 -6.03 -0.82 -0.62
N ASN A 109 -5.63 -1.54 -1.65
CA ASN A 109 -6.12 -1.32 -3.01
C ASN A 109 -7.53 -1.86 -3.25
N VAL A 110 -7.89 -2.98 -2.61
CA VAL A 110 -9.24 -3.57 -2.64
C VAL A 110 -9.62 -3.96 -1.21
N LEU A 111 -10.21 -3.04 -0.46
CA LEU A 111 -10.63 -3.29 0.92
C LEU A 111 -11.95 -4.05 0.98
N ASN A 112 -12.92 -3.64 0.17
CA ASN A 112 -14.22 -4.31 0.01
C ASN A 112 -14.54 -4.52 -1.46
N ASN A 113 -15.68 -5.21 -1.74
CA ASN A 113 -16.11 -5.48 -3.10
C ASN A 113 -15.13 -6.38 -3.87
N VAL A 114 -15.10 -6.25 -5.20
CA VAL A 114 -14.27 -7.06 -6.10
C VAL A 114 -13.78 -6.19 -7.25
N MET A 115 -12.50 -6.39 -7.63
CA MET A 115 -11.89 -5.71 -8.77
C MET A 115 -11.21 -6.73 -9.68
N MET A 116 -11.31 -6.53 -11.00
CA MET A 116 -10.68 -7.41 -11.99
C MET A 116 -9.43 -6.73 -12.57
N PHE A 117 -8.28 -7.27 -12.23
CA PHE A 117 -6.98 -6.80 -12.73
C PHE A 117 -6.58 -7.57 -13.99
N THR A 118 -5.78 -6.94 -14.84
CA THR A 118 -5.31 -7.55 -16.09
C THR A 118 -4.27 -8.64 -15.88
N ASP A 119 -3.51 -8.56 -14.80
CA ASP A 119 -2.37 -9.43 -14.50
C ASP A 119 -2.60 -10.39 -13.32
N GLN A 120 -3.47 -10.04 -12.33
CA GLN A 120 -3.81 -10.93 -11.21
C GLN A 120 -5.21 -11.57 -11.32
N GLY A 121 -6.04 -11.12 -12.27
CA GLY A 121 -7.44 -11.53 -12.36
C GLY A 121 -8.28 -10.92 -11.24
N ILE A 122 -9.26 -11.64 -10.73
CA ILE A 122 -10.18 -11.15 -9.71
C ILE A 122 -9.49 -11.08 -8.34
N ILE A 123 -9.56 -9.92 -7.70
CA ILE A 123 -9.19 -9.71 -6.29
C ILE A 123 -10.45 -9.32 -5.53
N GLU A 124 -10.71 -10.01 -4.44
CA GLU A 124 -11.81 -9.76 -3.52
C GLU A 124 -11.32 -8.98 -2.31
N GLY A 125 -12.17 -8.09 -1.79
CA GLY A 125 -11.86 -7.33 -0.58
C GLY A 125 -11.96 -8.18 0.68
N GLU A 126 -11.05 -7.95 1.61
CA GLU A 126 -10.89 -8.71 2.87
C GLU A 126 -11.17 -7.81 4.09
N ALA A 127 -12.20 -6.93 4.00
CA ALA A 127 -12.49 -5.95 5.04
C ALA A 127 -12.71 -6.58 6.42
N HIS A 128 -13.34 -7.76 6.49
CA HIS A 128 -13.58 -8.45 7.76
C HIS A 128 -12.27 -8.91 8.40
N GLU A 129 -11.44 -9.61 7.66
CA GLU A 129 -10.15 -10.15 8.10
C GLU A 129 -9.21 -9.02 8.52
N ILE A 130 -9.20 -7.93 7.77
CA ILE A 130 -8.40 -6.73 8.05
C ILE A 130 -8.88 -6.06 9.32
N ALA A 131 -10.19 -5.89 9.50
CA ALA A 131 -10.76 -5.30 10.72
C ALA A 131 -10.51 -6.16 11.97
N GLU A 132 -10.62 -7.50 11.84
CA GLU A 132 -10.30 -8.44 12.91
C GLU A 132 -8.82 -8.39 13.28
N PHE A 133 -7.93 -8.32 12.29
CA PHE A 133 -6.50 -8.19 12.51
C PHE A 133 -6.16 -6.85 13.18
N LYS A 134 -6.65 -5.73 12.64
CA LYS A 134 -6.43 -4.37 13.19
C LYS A 134 -6.83 -4.27 14.66
N LYS A 135 -7.92 -4.91 15.06
CA LYS A 135 -8.40 -4.89 16.45
C LYS A 135 -7.38 -5.43 17.46
N ASN A 136 -6.46 -6.29 17.03
CA ASN A 136 -5.46 -6.92 17.90
C ASN A 136 -4.11 -6.20 17.85
N LEU A 137 -3.97 -5.10 17.10
CA LEU A 137 -2.75 -4.30 17.04
C LEU A 137 -2.64 -3.42 18.28
N ASN A 138 -1.40 -3.10 18.64
CA ASN A 138 -1.10 -2.20 19.75
C ASN A 138 -1.20 -0.71 19.37
N ASN A 139 -1.06 -0.41 18.07
CA ASN A 139 -1.05 0.93 17.52
C ASN A 139 -2.36 1.21 16.77
N ASP A 140 -2.81 2.46 16.81
CA ASP A 140 -3.94 2.92 15.98
C ASP A 140 -3.43 3.27 14.57
N ILE A 141 -3.50 2.30 13.68
CA ILE A 141 -3.05 2.42 12.27
C ILE A 141 -4.28 2.74 11.42
N GLU A 142 -4.27 3.87 10.71
CA GLU A 142 -5.37 4.26 9.82
C GLU A 142 -5.40 3.40 8.55
N ILE A 143 -6.59 3.16 8.01
CA ILE A 143 -6.81 2.45 6.74
C ILE A 143 -7.21 3.45 5.66
N TYR A 144 -6.34 3.61 4.67
CA TYR A 144 -6.60 4.37 3.44
C TYR A 144 -6.95 3.39 2.35
N ALA A 145 -8.16 3.48 1.78
CA ALA A 145 -8.65 2.51 0.81
C ALA A 145 -8.94 3.15 -0.55
N ASP A 146 -8.48 2.50 -1.62
CA ASP A 146 -8.82 2.93 -2.98
C ASP A 146 -10.28 2.63 -3.30
N VAL A 147 -10.96 3.61 -3.90
CA VAL A 147 -12.21 3.39 -4.60
C VAL A 147 -11.93 3.23 -6.08
N PHE A 148 -12.25 2.06 -6.64
CA PHE A 148 -11.93 1.72 -8.04
C PHE A 148 -10.45 1.93 -8.38
N VAL A 149 -9.60 1.16 -7.72
CA VAL A 149 -8.16 1.24 -7.88
C VAL A 149 -7.74 1.18 -9.36
N LYS A 150 -6.75 1.98 -9.73
CA LYS A 150 -6.18 1.99 -11.10
C LYS A 150 -5.67 0.61 -11.54
N HIS A 151 -5.63 0.38 -12.85
CA HIS A 151 -5.26 -0.89 -13.48
C HIS A 151 -6.25 -2.05 -13.24
N ALA A 152 -7.46 -1.74 -12.76
CA ALA A 152 -8.50 -2.72 -12.52
C ALA A 152 -9.84 -2.23 -13.05
N VAL A 153 -10.76 -3.19 -13.28
CA VAL A 153 -12.12 -2.93 -13.75
C VAL A 153 -13.08 -3.32 -12.64
N PRO A 154 -13.95 -2.41 -12.19
CA PRO A 154 -15.01 -2.74 -11.22
C PRO A 154 -16.10 -3.60 -11.86
N PRO A 155 -17.00 -4.20 -11.05
CA PRO A 155 -18.18 -4.88 -11.55
C PRO A 155 -19.06 -3.96 -12.44
N GLU A 156 -19.69 -4.55 -13.45
CA GLU A 156 -20.59 -3.82 -14.33
C GLU A 156 -21.71 -3.11 -13.53
N GLY A 157 -21.94 -1.83 -13.83
CA GLY A 157 -22.94 -1.01 -13.15
C GLY A 157 -22.53 -0.48 -11.77
N ALA A 158 -21.31 -0.77 -11.30
CA ALA A 158 -20.80 -0.19 -10.07
C ALA A 158 -20.67 1.33 -10.19
N LYS A 159 -21.06 2.05 -9.12
CA LYS A 159 -20.97 3.51 -9.03
C LYS A 159 -19.95 3.91 -7.98
N ILE A 160 -19.07 4.82 -8.36
CA ILE A 160 -17.97 5.24 -7.50
C ILE A 160 -18.47 5.87 -6.20
N GLU A 161 -19.56 6.63 -6.24
CA GLU A 161 -20.14 7.28 -5.06
C GLU A 161 -20.62 6.25 -4.04
N ASN A 162 -21.36 5.24 -4.50
CA ASN A 162 -21.85 4.17 -3.62
C ASN A 162 -20.70 3.37 -3.02
N HIS A 163 -19.67 3.08 -3.83
CA HIS A 163 -18.51 2.34 -3.37
C HIS A 163 -17.72 3.13 -2.32
N ALA A 164 -17.53 4.44 -2.52
CA ALA A 164 -16.88 5.31 -1.55
C ALA A 164 -17.64 5.36 -0.20
N GLU A 165 -18.99 5.46 -0.26
CA GLU A 165 -19.82 5.41 0.94
C GLU A 165 -19.70 4.06 1.68
N GLU A 166 -19.66 2.95 0.97
CA GLU A 166 -19.51 1.63 1.57
C GLU A 166 -18.13 1.40 2.19
N LEU A 167 -17.07 1.95 1.59
CA LEU A 167 -15.72 1.89 2.15
C LEU A 167 -15.69 2.51 3.56
N ILE A 168 -16.30 3.68 3.74
CA ILE A 168 -16.36 4.37 5.04
C ILE A 168 -17.34 3.66 5.99
N ASN A 169 -18.59 3.47 5.55
CA ASN A 169 -19.68 3.11 6.45
C ASN A 169 -19.73 1.61 6.80
N ARG A 170 -19.11 0.73 5.98
CA ARG A 170 -19.20 -0.72 6.13
C ARG A 170 -17.86 -1.43 6.17
N ALA A 171 -16.86 -0.95 5.44
CA ALA A 171 -15.57 -1.61 5.35
C ALA A 171 -14.53 -1.08 6.36
N GLY A 172 -14.81 0.06 7.01
CA GLY A 172 -13.95 0.61 8.05
C GLY A 172 -12.72 1.35 7.52
N ALA A 173 -12.80 1.94 6.31
CA ALA A 173 -11.78 2.84 5.83
C ALA A 173 -11.85 4.18 6.59
N ASP A 174 -10.70 4.68 7.01
CA ASP A 174 -10.56 6.00 7.62
C ASP A 174 -10.47 7.10 6.55
N VAL A 175 -9.86 6.77 5.40
CA VAL A 175 -9.70 7.68 4.25
C VAL A 175 -9.99 6.93 2.94
N VAL A 176 -10.70 7.59 2.02
CA VAL A 176 -10.96 7.08 0.67
C VAL A 176 -10.01 7.73 -0.33
N ILE A 177 -9.34 6.90 -1.14
CA ILE A 177 -8.44 7.35 -2.20
C ILE A 177 -9.15 7.21 -3.54
N VAL A 178 -9.29 8.32 -4.27
CA VAL A 178 -9.80 8.32 -5.64
C VAL A 178 -8.62 8.38 -6.60
N THR A 179 -8.57 7.42 -7.52
CA THR A 179 -7.49 7.33 -8.52
C THR A 179 -8.06 7.41 -9.94
N GLY A 180 -7.23 7.82 -10.90
CA GLY A 180 -7.57 7.72 -12.33
C GLY A 180 -7.38 6.29 -12.85
N ASP A 181 -7.64 6.09 -14.14
CA ASP A 181 -7.60 4.77 -14.80
C ASP A 181 -6.19 4.16 -14.87
N GLY A 182 -5.16 4.96 -14.81
CA GLY A 182 -3.76 4.51 -14.91
C GLY A 182 -2.77 5.50 -14.32
N THR A 183 -1.57 5.02 -14.04
CA THR A 183 -0.49 5.84 -13.47
C THR A 183 -0.13 6.99 -14.44
N GLY A 184 -0.19 8.23 -13.97
CA GLY A 184 0.09 9.43 -14.75
C GLY A 184 -1.07 9.90 -15.65
N HIS A 185 -2.24 9.25 -15.60
CA HIS A 185 -3.45 9.71 -16.26
C HIS A 185 -4.24 10.65 -15.35
N GLN A 186 -5.02 11.57 -15.98
CA GLN A 186 -5.94 12.44 -15.23
C GLN A 186 -7.07 11.58 -14.60
N ILE A 187 -7.58 12.10 -13.49
CA ILE A 187 -8.78 11.56 -12.81
C ILE A 187 -10.01 12.01 -13.60
#